data_4885251de224d17caddb4012df92a75e
#
_entry.id   4885251de224d17caddb4012df92a75e
#
_cell.length_a   1.000
_cell.length_b   1.000
_cell.length_c   1.000
_cell.angle_alpha   90.00
_cell.angle_beta   90.00
_cell.angle_gamma   90.00
#
_symmetry.space_group_name_H-M   'P 1'
#
loop_
_entity.id
_entity.type
_entity.pdbx_description
1 polymer ?
#
loop_
_entity_poly.entity_id
_entity_poly.type
_entity_poly.pdbx_seq_one_letter_code
_entity_poly.pdbx_strand_id
1 'polypeptide(L)'
;MKAALLAVTAGLGLTLAAAPTLKVGDPAPKLQTGKWVQGDPVKEFEKGKAYLVEFWATWCPPCRRSIPHLNEIHEKYKDKGLIVIGQNCSERDDSGVAPFVKKMGDKMTYRVALDDKRSDPEGRMSKTWMEAAGQEGIPTAFLVDTKGVIAWIGHPMELKESVIESVLSGKSPVSKGAEPN
;
A
#
# COMPACT_ATOMS: atom_id res chain seq x y z
N MET A 1 55.74 -36.81 -14.26
CA MET A 1 54.56 -36.09 -14.70
C MET A 1 53.57 -36.09 -13.51
N LYS A 2 53.41 -34.95 -12.84
CA LYS A 2 52.48 -34.79 -11.67
C LYS A 2 51.27 -34.02 -12.16
N ALA A 3 50.11 -34.67 -12.20
CA ALA A 3 48.85 -34.03 -12.54
C ALA A 3 48.29 -33.33 -11.29
N ALA A 4 48.09 -32.03 -11.33
CA ALA A 4 47.46 -31.24 -10.30
C ALA A 4 45.95 -31.24 -10.53
N LEU A 5 45.18 -31.80 -9.60
CA LEU A 5 43.73 -31.73 -9.55
C LEU A 5 43.32 -30.36 -8.98
N LEU A 6 42.69 -29.51 -9.81
CA LEU A 6 42.05 -28.27 -9.37
C LEU A 6 40.64 -28.62 -8.87
N ALA A 7 40.43 -28.54 -7.57
CA ALA A 7 39.08 -28.61 -7.00
C ALA A 7 38.39 -27.27 -7.15
N VAL A 8 37.34 -27.21 -7.99
CA VAL A 8 36.42 -26.05 -8.11
C VAL A 8 35.37 -26.17 -7.00
N THR A 9 35.49 -25.38 -5.95
CA THR A 9 34.45 -25.26 -4.93
C THR A 9 33.40 -24.26 -5.43
N ALA A 10 32.25 -24.77 -5.89
CA ALA A 10 31.08 -23.97 -6.17
C ALA A 10 30.48 -23.47 -4.85
N GLY A 11 30.75 -22.22 -4.52
CA GLY A 11 30.12 -21.54 -3.39
C GLY A 11 28.65 -21.27 -3.71
N LEU A 12 27.73 -22.00 -3.07
CA LEU A 12 26.30 -21.71 -3.10
C LEU A 12 26.06 -20.44 -2.28
N GLY A 13 26.01 -19.29 -2.96
CA GLY A 13 25.66 -18.01 -2.34
C GLY A 13 24.19 -18.02 -1.91
N LEU A 14 23.96 -18.20 -0.62
CA LEU A 14 22.64 -18.02 -0.02
C LEU A 14 22.35 -16.52 0.02
N THR A 15 21.57 -16.00 -0.93
CA THR A 15 21.06 -14.63 -0.87
C THR A 15 20.04 -14.54 0.24
N LEU A 16 20.45 -14.04 1.40
CA LEU A 16 19.54 -13.71 2.48
C LEU A 16 18.71 -12.49 2.01
N ALA A 17 17.42 -12.70 1.76
CA ALA A 17 16.51 -11.59 1.54
C ALA A 17 16.55 -10.68 2.78
N ALA A 18 16.71 -9.37 2.58
CA ALA A 18 16.69 -8.41 3.68
C ALA A 18 15.33 -8.47 4.38
N ALA A 19 15.31 -8.46 5.69
CA ALA A 19 14.07 -8.44 6.46
C ALA A 19 13.30 -7.13 6.17
N PRO A 20 11.94 -7.16 6.15
CA PRO A 20 11.13 -5.95 5.99
C PRO A 20 11.52 -4.87 6.99
N THR A 21 11.67 -3.64 6.51
CA THR A 21 12.07 -2.48 7.33
C THR A 21 10.87 -1.67 7.80
N LEU A 22 9.68 -1.89 7.22
CA LEU A 22 8.42 -1.20 7.55
C LEU A 22 7.39 -2.21 8.09
N LYS A 23 6.78 -1.90 9.25
CA LYS A 23 5.79 -2.76 9.90
C LYS A 23 4.73 -1.95 10.65
N VAL A 24 3.71 -2.61 11.14
CA VAL A 24 2.72 -2.02 12.05
C VAL A 24 3.42 -1.46 13.30
N GLY A 25 3.08 -0.22 13.65
CA GLY A 25 3.68 0.54 14.74
C GLY A 25 4.78 1.51 14.30
N ASP A 26 5.27 1.40 13.07
CA ASP A 26 6.25 2.36 12.53
C ASP A 26 5.57 3.64 12.01
N PRO A 27 6.26 4.79 12.01
CA PRO A 27 5.79 5.98 11.30
C PRO A 27 5.55 5.67 9.82
N ALA A 28 4.41 6.09 9.29
CA ALA A 28 4.10 5.91 7.87
C ALA A 28 5.10 6.70 7.02
N PRO A 29 5.62 6.11 5.93
CA PRO A 29 6.47 6.84 4.99
C PRO A 29 5.70 8.03 4.38
N LYS A 30 6.43 9.01 3.87
CA LYS A 30 5.81 10.17 3.19
C LYS A 30 5.00 9.74 1.96
N LEU A 31 3.91 10.46 1.69
CA LEU A 31 3.17 10.34 0.44
C LEU A 31 4.00 10.96 -0.70
N GLN A 32 4.58 10.14 -1.53
CA GLN A 32 5.40 10.54 -2.68
C GLN A 32 4.70 10.13 -3.98
N THR A 33 3.44 10.56 -4.09
CA THR A 33 2.58 10.27 -5.23
C THR A 33 3.01 11.02 -6.48
N GLY A 34 2.68 10.48 -7.64
CA GLY A 34 2.73 11.18 -8.92
C GLY A 34 1.49 12.05 -9.15
N LYS A 35 0.95 11.98 -10.37
CA LYS A 35 -0.27 12.73 -10.74
C LYS A 35 -1.50 12.17 -10.02
N TRP A 36 -2.32 13.05 -9.47
CA TRP A 36 -3.67 12.71 -8.99
C TRP A 36 -4.64 12.68 -10.17
N VAL A 37 -5.37 11.58 -10.29
CA VAL A 37 -6.35 11.37 -11.37
C VAL A 37 -7.78 11.58 -10.88
N GLN A 38 -8.00 11.52 -9.56
CA GLN A 38 -9.29 11.79 -8.92
C GLN A 38 -9.13 12.34 -7.50
N GLY A 39 -10.00 13.28 -7.14
CA GLY A 39 -10.03 13.93 -5.81
C GLY A 39 -8.89 14.91 -5.58
N ASP A 40 -8.96 15.62 -4.44
CA ASP A 40 -7.95 16.61 -4.07
C ASP A 40 -6.64 15.94 -3.64
N PRO A 41 -5.49 16.47 -4.07
CA PRO A 41 -4.19 15.97 -3.68
C PRO A 41 -3.95 16.01 -2.17
N VAL A 42 -3.44 14.90 -1.62
CA VAL A 42 -2.93 14.84 -0.24
C VAL A 42 -1.43 15.00 -0.28
N LYS A 43 -0.91 16.07 0.32
CA LYS A 43 0.52 16.38 0.34
C LYS A 43 1.24 15.70 1.51
N GLU A 44 0.56 15.61 2.65
CA GLU A 44 1.09 15.05 3.89
C GLU A 44 -0.05 14.50 4.75
N PHE A 45 0.28 13.70 5.74
CA PHE A 45 -0.68 13.21 6.73
C PHE A 45 -1.05 14.33 7.69
N GLU A 46 -2.31 14.71 7.72
CA GLU A 46 -2.84 15.70 8.63
C GLU A 46 -3.09 15.08 10.01
N LYS A 47 -2.64 15.75 11.06
CA LYS A 47 -2.92 15.32 12.44
C LYS A 47 -4.42 15.23 12.70
N GLY A 48 -4.86 14.13 13.28
CA GLY A 48 -6.28 13.89 13.57
C GLY A 48 -7.06 13.27 12.42
N LYS A 49 -6.44 13.03 11.26
CA LYS A 49 -7.00 12.27 10.15
C LYS A 49 -6.35 10.88 10.06
N ALA A 50 -7.13 9.88 9.72
CA ALA A 50 -6.64 8.55 9.38
C ALA A 50 -6.62 8.37 7.85
N TYR A 51 -5.74 7.51 7.37
CA TYR A 51 -5.58 7.27 5.93
C TYR A 51 -5.58 5.78 5.63
N LEU A 52 -6.34 5.38 4.63
CA LEU A 52 -6.30 4.03 4.06
C LEU A 52 -5.69 4.14 2.66
N VAL A 53 -4.45 3.69 2.52
CA VAL A 53 -3.69 3.73 1.26
C VAL A 53 -3.67 2.33 0.66
N GLU A 54 -4.38 2.11 -0.45
CA GLU A 54 -4.44 0.84 -1.16
C GLU A 54 -3.60 0.89 -2.43
N PHE A 55 -2.70 -0.07 -2.58
CA PHE A 55 -1.90 -0.30 -3.80
C PHE A 55 -2.66 -1.22 -4.75
N TRP A 56 -2.86 -0.78 -5.98
CA TRP A 56 -3.69 -1.46 -6.96
C TRP A 56 -3.27 -1.18 -8.40
N ALA A 57 -3.78 -1.98 -9.37
CA ALA A 57 -3.59 -1.75 -10.79
C ALA A 57 -4.88 -2.05 -11.58
N THR A 58 -5.01 -1.42 -12.75
CA THR A 58 -6.18 -1.60 -13.63
C THR A 58 -6.31 -3.02 -14.14
N TRP A 59 -5.21 -3.70 -14.38
CA TRP A 59 -5.12 -5.07 -14.89
C TRP A 59 -5.28 -6.15 -13.80
N CYS A 60 -5.32 -5.77 -12.51
CA CYS A 60 -5.34 -6.69 -11.36
C CYS A 60 -6.79 -7.13 -11.02
N PRO A 61 -7.22 -8.38 -11.31
CA PRO A 61 -8.59 -8.81 -11.04
C PRO A 61 -8.99 -8.77 -9.56
N PRO A 62 -8.16 -9.20 -8.58
CA PRO A 62 -8.51 -9.07 -7.17
C PRO A 62 -8.63 -7.61 -6.73
N CYS A 63 -7.79 -6.68 -7.24
CA CYS A 63 -7.91 -5.25 -6.96
C CYS A 63 -9.26 -4.71 -7.44
N ARG A 64 -9.70 -5.08 -8.64
CA ARG A 64 -11.00 -4.65 -9.18
C ARG A 64 -12.18 -5.15 -8.35
N ARG A 65 -12.03 -6.27 -7.66
CA ARG A 65 -13.06 -6.78 -6.73
C ARG A 65 -13.08 -6.02 -5.40
N SER A 66 -11.92 -5.53 -4.92
CA SER A 66 -11.85 -4.77 -3.67
C SER A 66 -12.32 -3.31 -3.80
N ILE A 67 -12.30 -2.72 -5.01
CA ILE A 67 -12.68 -1.32 -5.24
C ILE A 67 -14.07 -0.96 -4.66
N PRO A 68 -15.16 -1.72 -4.92
CA PRO A 68 -16.46 -1.38 -4.35
C PRO A 68 -16.47 -1.40 -2.82
N HIS A 69 -15.81 -2.38 -2.21
CA HIS A 69 -15.67 -2.47 -0.75
C HIS A 69 -14.91 -1.28 -0.17
N LEU A 70 -13.81 -0.87 -0.78
CA LEU A 70 -13.09 0.34 -0.39
C LEU A 70 -13.95 1.60 -0.54
N ASN A 71 -14.80 1.63 -1.56
CA ASN A 71 -15.74 2.73 -1.75
C ASN A 71 -16.80 2.78 -0.65
N GLU A 72 -17.31 1.64 -0.22
CA GLU A 72 -18.22 1.56 0.94
C GLU A 72 -17.54 2.08 2.22
N ILE A 73 -16.30 1.70 2.47
CA ILE A 73 -15.48 2.23 3.57
C ILE A 73 -15.32 3.75 3.43
N HIS A 74 -14.97 4.25 2.24
CA HIS A 74 -14.84 5.67 1.97
C HIS A 74 -16.12 6.42 2.30
N GLU A 75 -17.24 6.02 1.73
CA GLU A 75 -18.53 6.70 1.93
C GLU A 75 -18.97 6.68 3.41
N LYS A 76 -18.72 5.58 4.12
CA LYS A 76 -19.09 5.43 5.54
C LYS A 76 -18.25 6.30 6.48
N TYR A 77 -16.97 6.53 6.15
CA TYR A 77 -16.01 7.13 7.08
C TYR A 77 -15.40 8.46 6.63
N LYS A 78 -15.65 8.95 5.40
CA LYS A 78 -15.09 10.21 4.87
C LYS A 78 -15.37 11.42 5.77
N ASP A 79 -16.59 11.51 6.31
CA ASP A 79 -17.00 12.60 7.20
C ASP A 79 -16.59 12.37 8.67
N LYS A 80 -16.02 11.19 8.98
CA LYS A 80 -15.51 10.81 10.29
C LYS A 80 -13.99 10.92 10.41
N GLY A 81 -13.33 11.44 9.35
CA GLY A 81 -11.89 11.70 9.37
C GLY A 81 -11.03 10.62 8.71
N LEU A 82 -11.61 9.63 8.00
CA LEU A 82 -10.85 8.69 7.17
C LEU A 82 -10.70 9.23 5.74
N ILE A 83 -9.49 9.24 5.24
CA ILE A 83 -9.17 9.56 3.85
C ILE A 83 -8.72 8.27 3.16
N VAL A 84 -9.45 7.84 2.13
CA VAL A 84 -9.09 6.68 1.31
C VAL A 84 -8.33 7.15 0.07
N ILE A 85 -7.19 6.51 -0.21
CA ILE A 85 -6.32 6.79 -1.35
C ILE A 85 -6.06 5.48 -2.10
N GLY A 86 -6.52 5.39 -3.34
CA GLY A 86 -6.10 4.35 -4.27
C GLY A 86 -4.79 4.76 -4.92
N GLN A 87 -3.69 4.20 -4.45
CA GLN A 87 -2.34 4.38 -4.99
C GLN A 87 -2.15 3.42 -6.15
N ASN A 88 -2.37 3.88 -7.37
CA ASN A 88 -2.16 3.06 -8.56
C ASN A 88 -0.66 2.82 -8.79
N CYS A 89 -0.29 1.57 -8.99
CA CYS A 89 1.09 1.14 -9.18
C CYS A 89 1.17 0.03 -10.25
N SER A 90 2.39 -0.33 -10.64
CA SER A 90 2.67 -1.49 -11.51
C SER A 90 1.96 -1.48 -12.87
N GLU A 91 1.58 -0.31 -13.37
CA GLU A 91 1.07 -0.15 -14.73
C GLU A 91 2.21 -0.11 -15.74
N ARG A 92 2.01 -0.74 -16.90
CA ARG A 92 2.94 -0.58 -18.04
C ARG A 92 2.80 0.79 -18.69
N ASP A 93 1.56 1.30 -18.72
CA ASP A 93 1.21 2.61 -19.24
C ASP A 93 0.10 3.21 -18.37
N ASP A 94 0.38 4.35 -17.77
CA ASP A 94 -0.54 5.03 -16.85
C ASP A 94 -1.73 5.69 -17.58
N SER A 95 -1.71 5.79 -18.92
CA SER A 95 -2.75 6.45 -19.72
C SER A 95 -4.15 5.81 -19.56
N GLY A 96 -4.18 4.52 -19.26
CA GLY A 96 -5.41 3.76 -19.03
C GLY A 96 -6.08 4.01 -17.67
N VAL A 97 -5.37 4.57 -16.69
CA VAL A 97 -5.87 4.67 -15.31
C VAL A 97 -7.01 5.66 -15.18
N ALA A 98 -6.86 6.88 -15.69
CA ALA A 98 -7.92 7.88 -15.61
C ALA A 98 -9.22 7.47 -16.34
N PRO A 99 -9.19 6.90 -17.57
CA PRO A 99 -10.36 6.31 -18.20
C PRO A 99 -11.01 5.18 -17.37
N PHE A 100 -10.18 4.31 -16.74
CA PHE A 100 -10.69 3.25 -15.87
C PHE A 100 -11.42 3.83 -14.67
N VAL A 101 -10.83 4.77 -13.94
CA VAL A 101 -11.45 5.42 -12.77
C VAL A 101 -12.76 6.08 -13.17
N LYS A 102 -12.79 6.83 -14.28
CA LYS A 102 -14.01 7.44 -14.82
C LYS A 102 -15.10 6.41 -15.11
N LYS A 103 -14.75 5.24 -15.67
CA LYS A 103 -15.68 4.13 -15.95
C LYS A 103 -16.25 3.51 -14.68
N MET A 104 -15.49 3.49 -13.59
CA MET A 104 -15.96 2.98 -12.30
C MET A 104 -17.08 3.85 -11.70
N GLY A 105 -17.09 5.16 -11.96
CA GLY A 105 -18.14 6.08 -11.51
C GLY A 105 -18.37 5.97 -10.00
N ASP A 106 -19.61 5.81 -9.59
CA ASP A 106 -20.04 5.75 -8.18
C ASP A 106 -19.45 4.56 -7.39
N LYS A 107 -18.79 3.62 -8.08
CA LYS A 107 -18.11 2.49 -7.41
C LYS A 107 -16.69 2.82 -6.95
N MET A 108 -16.17 4.00 -7.31
CA MET A 108 -14.81 4.42 -6.99
C MET A 108 -14.77 5.95 -6.85
N THR A 109 -15.30 6.48 -5.74
CA THR A 109 -15.42 7.93 -5.50
C THR A 109 -14.28 8.48 -4.65
N TYR A 110 -13.47 7.62 -4.05
CA TYR A 110 -12.31 8.00 -3.26
C TYR A 110 -11.15 8.57 -4.11
N ARG A 111 -10.16 9.14 -3.46
CA ARG A 111 -8.99 9.75 -4.12
C ARG A 111 -8.14 8.70 -4.82
N VAL A 112 -7.62 9.04 -6.01
CA VAL A 112 -6.73 8.16 -6.79
C VAL A 112 -5.52 8.93 -7.26
N ALA A 113 -4.33 8.39 -6.98
CA ALA A 113 -3.05 8.90 -7.44
C ALA A 113 -2.27 7.84 -8.20
N LEU A 114 -1.45 8.26 -9.14
CA LEU A 114 -0.44 7.43 -9.79
C LEU A 114 0.82 7.38 -8.93
N ASP A 115 1.63 6.34 -9.07
CA ASP A 115 2.95 6.31 -8.45
C ASP A 115 3.93 7.27 -9.15
N ASP A 116 4.87 7.82 -8.42
CA ASP A 116 5.90 8.71 -8.98
C ASP A 116 7.08 7.87 -9.51
N LYS A 117 7.10 7.69 -10.83
CA LYS A 117 8.11 6.91 -11.55
C LYS A 117 9.29 7.75 -12.08
N ARG A 118 9.35 9.07 -11.77
CA ARG A 118 10.37 9.96 -12.31
C ARG A 118 11.80 9.62 -11.87
N SER A 119 11.97 9.12 -10.67
CA SER A 119 13.27 8.74 -10.10
C SER A 119 13.45 7.24 -9.87
N ASP A 120 12.36 6.47 -9.97
CA ASP A 120 12.36 5.02 -9.81
C ASP A 120 11.27 4.43 -10.70
N PRO A 121 11.61 3.56 -11.66
CA PRO A 121 10.64 2.98 -12.60
C PRO A 121 9.58 2.10 -11.92
N GLU A 122 9.89 1.52 -10.76
CA GLU A 122 8.93 0.76 -9.96
C GLU A 122 7.94 1.67 -9.22
N GLY A 123 8.27 2.95 -9.07
CA GLY A 123 7.49 3.93 -8.34
C GLY A 123 7.97 4.15 -6.89
N ARG A 124 7.99 5.40 -6.48
CA ARG A 124 8.50 5.80 -5.15
C ARG A 124 7.65 5.27 -4.00
N MET A 125 6.32 5.26 -4.18
CA MET A 125 5.41 4.72 -3.18
C MET A 125 5.54 3.20 -3.10
N SER A 126 5.62 2.51 -4.24
CA SER A 126 5.84 1.06 -4.29
C SER A 126 7.10 0.67 -3.53
N LYS A 127 8.19 1.41 -3.72
CA LYS A 127 9.46 1.15 -3.02
C LYS A 127 9.40 1.42 -1.53
N THR A 128 8.90 2.60 -1.14
CA THR A 128 8.96 3.05 0.26
C THR A 128 7.88 2.45 1.15
N TRP A 129 6.82 1.86 0.56
CA TRP A 129 5.73 1.23 1.29
C TRP A 129 5.68 -0.28 1.07
N MET A 130 5.49 -0.73 -0.18
CA MET A 130 5.30 -2.14 -0.51
C MET A 130 6.57 -2.95 -0.27
N GLU A 131 7.66 -2.60 -0.96
CA GLU A 131 8.95 -3.27 -0.82
C GLU A 131 9.48 -3.17 0.61
N ALA A 132 9.44 -1.98 1.23
CA ALA A 132 9.88 -1.77 2.60
C ALA A 132 9.08 -2.62 3.62
N ALA A 133 7.81 -2.90 3.36
CA ALA A 133 6.98 -3.76 4.20
C ALA A 133 7.01 -5.24 3.79
N GLY A 134 7.86 -5.63 2.82
CA GLY A 134 7.92 -7.00 2.29
C GLY A 134 6.63 -7.45 1.61
N GLN A 135 5.85 -6.51 1.06
CA GLN A 135 4.62 -6.82 0.34
C GLN A 135 4.93 -6.98 -1.15
N GLU A 136 4.74 -8.20 -1.66
CA GLU A 136 5.09 -8.55 -3.05
C GLU A 136 3.87 -8.52 -4.00
N GLY A 137 2.65 -8.39 -3.46
CA GLY A 137 1.41 -8.51 -4.24
C GLY A 137 0.43 -7.37 -4.04
N ILE A 138 -0.44 -7.18 -5.02
CA ILE A 138 -1.58 -6.27 -4.98
C ILE A 138 -2.90 -7.06 -5.10
N PRO A 139 -3.98 -6.61 -4.44
CA PRO A 139 -4.08 -5.39 -3.65
C PRO A 139 -3.45 -5.54 -2.26
N THR A 140 -2.75 -4.52 -1.81
CA THR A 140 -2.29 -4.38 -0.42
C THR A 140 -2.70 -3.01 0.08
N ALA A 141 -3.22 -2.94 1.30
CA ALA A 141 -3.61 -1.68 1.91
C ALA A 141 -2.89 -1.46 3.24
N PHE A 142 -2.62 -0.19 3.52
CA PHE A 142 -2.02 0.30 4.75
C PHE A 142 -3.00 1.25 5.42
N LEU A 143 -3.36 0.97 6.67
CA LEU A 143 -4.13 1.90 7.49
C LEU A 143 -3.15 2.71 8.35
N VAL A 144 -3.16 4.02 8.16
CA VAL A 144 -2.37 4.98 8.94
C VAL A 144 -3.30 5.65 9.96
N ASP A 145 -2.88 5.69 11.20
CA ASP A 145 -3.67 6.27 12.29
C ASP A 145 -3.63 7.81 12.32
N THR A 146 -4.39 8.40 13.24
CA THR A 146 -4.50 9.85 13.43
C THR A 146 -3.22 10.53 13.90
N LYS A 147 -2.16 9.77 14.18
CA LYS A 147 -0.82 10.24 14.57
C LYS A 147 0.21 10.03 13.46
N GLY A 148 -0.18 9.45 12.31
CA GLY A 148 0.72 9.14 11.20
C GLY A 148 1.50 7.83 11.38
N VAL A 149 1.00 6.90 12.19
CA VAL A 149 1.61 5.59 12.45
C VAL A 149 0.84 4.51 11.70
N ILE A 150 1.53 3.53 11.14
CA ILE A 150 0.90 2.37 10.49
C ILE A 150 0.19 1.53 11.55
N ALA A 151 -1.13 1.45 11.44
CA ALA A 151 -1.98 0.69 12.36
C ALA A 151 -2.33 -0.71 11.85
N TRP A 152 -2.29 -0.91 10.52
CA TRP A 152 -2.60 -2.20 9.90
C TRP A 152 -2.01 -2.26 8.48
N ILE A 153 -1.63 -3.48 8.05
CA ILE A 153 -1.18 -3.81 6.69
C ILE A 153 -1.83 -5.13 6.29
N GLY A 154 -2.37 -5.22 5.07
CA GLY A 154 -2.90 -6.48 4.56
C GLY A 154 -3.80 -6.34 3.33
N HIS A 155 -4.49 -7.42 2.98
CA HIS A 155 -5.44 -7.41 1.87
C HIS A 155 -6.70 -6.61 2.24
N PRO A 156 -7.15 -5.61 1.44
CA PRO A 156 -8.22 -4.68 1.83
C PRO A 156 -9.54 -5.35 2.25
N MET A 157 -9.86 -6.53 1.70
CA MET A 157 -11.04 -7.30 2.09
C MET A 157 -10.96 -7.91 3.50
N GLU A 158 -9.77 -7.92 4.12
CA GLU A 158 -9.55 -8.44 5.48
C GLU A 158 -9.61 -7.33 6.55
N LEU A 159 -9.63 -6.06 6.12
CA LEU A 159 -9.70 -4.92 7.02
C LEU A 159 -11.06 -4.87 7.71
N LYS A 160 -11.08 -5.14 9.02
CA LYS A 160 -12.29 -5.10 9.83
C LYS A 160 -12.66 -3.65 10.15
N GLU A 161 -13.95 -3.33 10.11
CA GLU A 161 -14.45 -2.00 10.48
C GLU A 161 -14.08 -1.61 11.91
N SER A 162 -14.05 -2.56 12.85
CA SER A 162 -13.63 -2.33 14.23
C SER A 162 -12.20 -1.79 14.36
N VAL A 163 -11.29 -2.15 13.40
CA VAL A 163 -9.93 -1.61 13.34
C VAL A 163 -9.97 -0.14 12.91
N ILE A 164 -10.77 0.18 11.88
CA ILE A 164 -10.97 1.56 11.42
C ILE A 164 -11.55 2.44 12.54
N GLU A 165 -12.57 1.95 13.22
CA GLU A 165 -13.23 2.68 14.33
C GLU A 165 -12.28 2.90 15.51
N SER A 166 -11.45 1.90 15.83
CA SER A 166 -10.41 2.01 16.85
C SER A 166 -9.42 3.12 16.51
N VAL A 167 -8.94 3.14 15.26
CA VAL A 167 -8.00 4.16 14.76
C VAL A 167 -8.63 5.55 14.82
N LEU A 168 -9.87 5.71 14.35
CA LEU A 168 -10.59 6.99 14.33
C LEU A 168 -10.88 7.51 15.75
N SER A 169 -11.04 6.61 16.73
CA SER A 169 -11.21 6.99 18.15
C SER A 169 -9.88 7.33 18.85
N GLY A 170 -8.75 7.36 18.11
CA GLY A 170 -7.41 7.62 18.65
C GLY A 170 -6.79 6.45 19.44
N LYS A 171 -7.45 5.29 19.44
CA LYS A 171 -6.93 4.04 19.99
C LYS A 171 -6.23 3.30 18.87
N SER A 172 -4.91 3.51 18.69
CA SER A 172 -4.15 2.68 17.75
C SER A 172 -4.22 1.22 18.20
N PRO A 173 -4.72 0.32 17.37
CA PRO A 173 -4.52 -1.09 17.60
C PRO A 173 -3.06 -1.42 17.31
N VAL A 174 -2.15 -1.14 18.24
CA VAL A 174 -0.87 -1.84 18.27
C VAL A 174 -1.24 -3.26 18.64
N SER A 175 -1.46 -4.10 17.63
CA SER A 175 -1.68 -5.53 17.85
C SER A 175 -0.43 -6.07 18.53
N LYS A 176 -0.55 -6.36 19.82
CA LYS A 176 0.31 -7.38 20.43
C LYS A 176 0.12 -8.63 19.57
N GLY A 177 1.16 -9.01 18.82
CA GLY A 177 1.35 -10.32 18.23
C GLY A 177 0.15 -10.91 17.48
N ALA A 178 0.17 -10.86 16.15
CA ALA A 178 -0.35 -11.99 15.41
C ALA A 178 0.63 -13.15 15.66
N GLU A 179 0.28 -14.06 16.57
CA GLU A 179 0.94 -15.35 16.63
C GLU A 179 0.68 -16.05 15.28
N PRO A 180 1.72 -16.60 14.64
CA PRO A 180 1.53 -17.45 13.47
C PRO A 180 0.90 -18.76 13.95
N ASN A 181 -0.27 -19.10 13.40
CA ASN A 181 -0.77 -20.47 13.41
C ASN A 181 -0.01 -21.31 12.42
#